data_114b7213b3e3af0b950d986203924d5f
#
_entry.id   114b7213b3e3af0b950d986203924d5f
#
_cell.length_a   1.000
_cell.length_b   1.000
_cell.length_c   1.000
_cell.angle_alpha   90.00
_cell.angle_beta   90.00
_cell.angle_gamma   90.00
#
_symmetry.space_group_name_H-M   'P 1'
#
loop_
_entity.id
_entity.type
_entity.pdbx_description
1 polymer ?
#
loop_
_entity_poly.entity_id
_entity_poly.type
_entity_poly.pdbx_seq_one_letter_code
_entity_poly.pdbx_strand_id
1 'polypeptide(L)'
;VCQVIATKSSGIKTIADLKGKKVSVGDAGSGVYYNATQILAAAGLDIDKDINKTAASFGDAATLLKDGAIDAAFITAGTPTPAVSDLATSTDIVAVDLGEDVINKLMNDYPFYAKHEYTSADYAFISDDETASTVAIMATFIVTNDMSEDQAYEITKNLWEKQEEIALAHAKGKEMSKDTAVAAIGNVPLHPGAEKYYKEIGVIA
;
A
#
# COMPACT_ATOMS: atom_id res chain seq x y z
N VAL A 1 2.27 -0.35 0.45
CA VAL A 1 2.14 -1.36 -0.61
C VAL A 1 0.68 -1.67 -0.83
N CYS A 2 0.21 -1.63 -2.09
CA CYS A 2 -1.13 -2.05 -2.49
C CYS A 2 -1.13 -3.58 -2.71
N GLN A 3 -1.39 -4.32 -1.65
CA GLN A 3 -1.31 -5.77 -1.65
C GLN A 3 -2.61 -6.38 -2.18
N VAL A 4 -2.50 -7.39 -3.03
CA VAL A 4 -3.62 -8.26 -3.40
C VAL A 4 -3.25 -9.67 -2.94
N ILE A 5 -3.96 -10.15 -1.93
CA ILE A 5 -3.70 -11.45 -1.30
C ILE A 5 -4.83 -12.41 -1.68
N ALA A 6 -4.48 -13.59 -2.14
CA ALA A 6 -5.45 -14.63 -2.50
C ALA A 6 -5.14 -15.95 -1.80
N THR A 7 -6.16 -16.80 -1.62
CA THR A 7 -5.94 -18.17 -1.16
C THR A 7 -5.36 -19.02 -2.30
N LYS A 8 -4.41 -19.90 -2.02
CA LYS A 8 -3.86 -20.84 -3.03
C LYS A 8 -4.95 -21.70 -3.67
N SER A 9 -5.97 -22.08 -2.89
CA SER A 9 -7.12 -22.88 -3.36
C SER A 9 -7.98 -22.16 -4.39
N SER A 10 -7.98 -20.83 -4.45
CA SER A 10 -8.74 -20.04 -5.44
C SER A 10 -8.18 -20.14 -6.86
N GLY A 11 -6.90 -20.55 -6.98
CA GLY A 11 -6.18 -20.62 -8.25
C GLY A 11 -5.77 -19.27 -8.83
N ILE A 12 -6.01 -18.16 -8.11
CA ILE A 12 -5.64 -16.79 -8.52
C ILE A 12 -4.13 -16.65 -8.42
N LYS A 13 -3.50 -16.16 -9.49
CA LYS A 13 -2.07 -15.83 -9.55
C LYS A 13 -1.82 -14.42 -10.06
N THR A 14 -2.65 -13.96 -10.99
CA THR A 14 -2.55 -12.66 -11.63
C THR A 14 -3.80 -11.82 -11.36
N ILE A 15 -3.70 -10.52 -11.55
CA ILE A 15 -4.83 -9.61 -11.37
C ILE A 15 -6.02 -9.95 -12.31
N ALA A 16 -5.74 -10.48 -13.50
CA ALA A 16 -6.78 -10.89 -14.46
C ALA A 16 -7.62 -12.08 -13.96
N ASP A 17 -7.04 -12.93 -13.09
CA ASP A 17 -7.74 -14.10 -12.53
C ASP A 17 -8.84 -13.70 -11.53
N LEU A 18 -8.89 -12.43 -11.10
CA LEU A 18 -9.95 -11.92 -10.22
C LEU A 18 -11.33 -11.88 -10.89
N LYS A 19 -11.41 -12.01 -12.22
CA LYS A 19 -12.69 -11.98 -12.93
C LYS A 19 -13.62 -13.09 -12.46
N GLY A 20 -14.81 -12.69 -12.01
CA GLY A 20 -15.84 -13.59 -11.45
C GLY A 20 -15.59 -14.05 -10.01
N LYS A 21 -14.47 -13.66 -9.39
CA LYS A 21 -14.11 -14.06 -8.03
C LYS A 21 -14.78 -13.18 -6.98
N LYS A 22 -14.82 -13.68 -5.75
CA LYS A 22 -15.28 -12.95 -4.56
C LYS A 22 -14.08 -12.21 -3.97
N VAL A 23 -14.11 -10.87 -3.98
CA VAL A 23 -12.96 -10.05 -3.65
C VAL A 23 -13.32 -8.99 -2.62
N SER A 24 -12.58 -8.92 -1.51
CA SER A 24 -12.64 -7.77 -0.61
C SER A 24 -11.86 -6.60 -1.22
N VAL A 25 -12.53 -5.46 -1.34
CA VAL A 25 -11.98 -4.24 -1.95
C VAL A 25 -11.74 -3.12 -0.94
N GLY A 26 -11.75 -3.46 0.36
CA GLY A 26 -11.71 -2.49 1.45
C GLY A 26 -13.06 -1.83 1.70
N ASP A 27 -13.12 -1.01 2.74
CA ASP A 27 -14.34 -0.29 3.10
C ASP A 27 -14.70 0.78 2.06
N ALA A 28 -15.99 1.04 1.92
CA ALA A 28 -16.48 2.07 0.99
C ALA A 28 -15.87 3.45 1.30
N GLY A 29 -15.28 4.09 0.30
CA GLY A 29 -14.62 5.39 0.43
C GLY A 29 -13.23 5.34 1.09
N SER A 30 -12.71 4.16 1.41
CA SER A 30 -11.34 4.00 1.90
C SER A 30 -10.30 4.16 0.79
N GLY A 31 -9.05 4.46 1.15
CA GLY A 31 -7.93 4.45 0.21
C GLY A 31 -7.75 3.11 -0.49
N VAL A 32 -8.03 1.99 0.22
CA VAL A 32 -7.98 0.63 -0.36
C VAL A 32 -8.99 0.47 -1.48
N TYR A 33 -10.22 0.96 -1.29
CA TYR A 33 -11.26 0.90 -2.31
C TYR A 33 -10.85 1.69 -3.58
N TYR A 34 -10.26 2.88 -3.41
CA TYR A 34 -9.74 3.66 -4.54
C TYR A 34 -8.60 2.93 -5.26
N ASN A 35 -7.65 2.36 -4.52
CA ASN A 35 -6.56 1.59 -5.12
C ASN A 35 -7.10 0.35 -5.85
N ALA A 36 -8.02 -0.41 -5.26
CA ALA A 36 -8.65 -1.55 -5.90
C ALA A 36 -9.36 -1.15 -7.21
N THR A 37 -10.10 -0.03 -7.21
CA THR A 37 -10.77 0.50 -8.39
C THR A 37 -9.77 0.84 -9.50
N GLN A 38 -8.68 1.52 -9.17
CA GLN A 38 -7.66 1.93 -10.14
C GLN A 38 -6.90 0.71 -10.69
N ILE A 39 -6.51 -0.22 -9.83
CA ILE A 39 -5.76 -1.44 -10.21
C ILE A 39 -6.63 -2.32 -11.12
N LEU A 40 -7.89 -2.57 -10.76
CA LEU A 40 -8.81 -3.35 -11.58
C LEU A 40 -9.05 -2.68 -12.94
N ALA A 41 -9.29 -1.36 -12.95
CA ALA A 41 -9.48 -0.60 -14.20
C ALA A 41 -8.23 -0.65 -15.10
N ALA A 42 -7.02 -0.56 -14.53
CA ALA A 42 -5.78 -0.69 -15.28
C ALA A 42 -5.63 -2.09 -15.90
N ALA A 43 -6.12 -3.12 -15.21
CA ALA A 43 -6.17 -4.50 -15.70
C ALA A 43 -7.36 -4.77 -16.65
N GLY A 44 -8.17 -3.76 -16.96
CA GLY A 44 -9.35 -3.91 -17.84
C GLY A 44 -10.55 -4.57 -17.16
N LEU A 45 -10.60 -4.59 -15.84
CA LEU A 45 -11.71 -5.13 -15.05
C LEU A 45 -12.56 -4.01 -14.44
N ASP A 46 -13.87 -4.15 -14.50
CA ASP A 46 -14.84 -3.26 -13.86
C ASP A 46 -15.15 -3.79 -12.45
N ILE A 47 -14.89 -2.99 -11.43
CA ILE A 47 -15.09 -3.37 -10.02
C ILE A 47 -16.54 -3.72 -9.69
N ASP A 48 -17.51 -3.21 -10.44
CA ASP A 48 -18.95 -3.45 -10.22
C ASP A 48 -19.51 -4.61 -11.02
N LYS A 49 -18.84 -5.01 -12.13
CA LYS A 49 -19.37 -6.01 -13.06
C LYS A 49 -18.54 -7.28 -13.15
N ASP A 50 -17.21 -7.15 -13.03
CA ASP A 50 -16.30 -8.25 -13.31
C ASP A 50 -15.90 -9.04 -12.06
N ILE A 51 -16.18 -8.53 -10.85
CA ILE A 51 -15.92 -9.23 -9.58
C ILE A 51 -17.15 -9.21 -8.67
N ASN A 52 -17.20 -10.15 -7.71
CA ASN A 52 -18.17 -10.14 -6.63
C ASN A 52 -17.55 -9.44 -5.43
N LYS A 53 -17.65 -8.10 -5.40
CA LYS A 53 -16.99 -7.29 -4.38
C LYS A 53 -17.65 -7.39 -3.01
N THR A 54 -16.81 -7.34 -1.97
CA THR A 54 -17.21 -7.25 -0.56
C THR A 54 -16.43 -6.10 0.08
N ALA A 55 -17.08 -5.30 0.92
CA ALA A 55 -16.41 -4.31 1.76
C ALA A 55 -16.02 -4.98 3.08
N ALA A 56 -14.75 -4.88 3.48
CA ALA A 56 -14.27 -5.41 4.76
C ALA A 56 -12.99 -4.70 5.23
N SER A 57 -12.83 -4.59 6.55
CA SER A 57 -11.56 -4.19 7.16
C SER A 57 -10.47 -5.25 6.89
N PHE A 58 -9.20 -4.95 7.16
CA PHE A 58 -8.10 -5.92 6.95
C PHE A 58 -8.27 -7.19 7.79
N GLY A 59 -8.69 -7.06 9.05
CA GLY A 59 -8.93 -8.20 9.94
C GLY A 59 -10.13 -9.05 9.51
N ASP A 60 -11.23 -8.39 9.10
CA ASP A 60 -12.42 -9.09 8.59
C ASP A 60 -12.11 -9.79 7.27
N ALA A 61 -11.39 -9.14 6.36
CA ALA A 61 -10.97 -9.74 5.09
C ALA A 61 -10.09 -10.98 5.31
N ALA A 62 -9.14 -10.93 6.27
CA ALA A 62 -8.34 -12.10 6.64
C ALA A 62 -9.22 -13.24 7.17
N THR A 63 -10.21 -12.94 8.00
CA THR A 63 -11.19 -13.94 8.49
C THR A 63 -12.02 -14.53 7.34
N LEU A 64 -12.53 -13.70 6.44
CA LEU A 64 -13.30 -14.14 5.27
C LEU A 64 -12.47 -15.02 4.32
N LEU A 65 -11.18 -14.70 4.12
CA LEU A 65 -10.24 -15.54 3.36
C LEU A 65 -10.04 -16.90 4.03
N LYS A 66 -9.80 -16.91 5.34
CA LYS A 66 -9.63 -18.12 6.14
C LYS A 66 -10.84 -19.04 6.06
N ASP A 67 -12.04 -18.47 6.13
CA ASP A 67 -13.31 -19.20 6.10
C ASP A 67 -13.73 -19.60 4.67
N GLY A 68 -12.97 -19.18 3.64
CA GLY A 68 -13.31 -19.44 2.23
C GLY A 68 -14.54 -18.67 1.74
N ALA A 69 -14.94 -17.63 2.46
CA ALA A 69 -16.07 -16.79 2.07
C ALA A 69 -15.73 -15.83 0.91
N ILE A 70 -14.44 -15.46 0.80
CA ILE A 70 -13.88 -14.71 -0.33
C ILE A 70 -12.62 -15.41 -0.87
N ASP A 71 -12.26 -15.10 -2.11
CA ASP A 71 -11.13 -15.69 -2.84
C ASP A 71 -9.86 -14.86 -2.73
N ALA A 72 -10.01 -13.51 -2.68
CA ALA A 72 -8.91 -12.55 -2.59
C ALA A 72 -9.32 -11.29 -1.83
N ALA A 73 -8.33 -10.52 -1.38
CA ALA A 73 -8.52 -9.25 -0.71
C ALA A 73 -7.47 -8.21 -1.12
N PHE A 74 -7.91 -6.97 -1.34
CA PHE A 74 -7.04 -5.80 -1.43
C PHE A 74 -6.72 -5.26 -0.05
N ILE A 75 -5.45 -4.95 0.20
CA ILE A 75 -4.94 -4.40 1.45
C ILE A 75 -3.89 -3.34 1.11
N THR A 76 -4.10 -2.09 1.51
CA THR A 76 -3.09 -1.05 1.34
C THR A 76 -2.49 -0.70 2.69
N ALA A 77 -1.31 -1.25 2.95
CA ALA A 77 -0.58 -1.09 4.21
C ALA A 77 0.93 -1.33 4.03
N GLY A 78 1.71 -1.01 5.05
CA GLY A 78 3.12 -1.42 5.10
C GLY A 78 3.25 -2.94 5.22
N THR A 79 4.24 -3.50 4.55
CA THR A 79 4.63 -4.92 4.69
C THR A 79 5.72 -5.07 5.76
N PRO A 80 5.69 -6.12 6.59
CA PRO A 80 4.60 -7.08 6.73
C PRO A 80 3.36 -6.48 7.41
N THR A 81 2.17 -6.78 6.89
CA THR A 81 0.90 -6.41 7.55
C THR A 81 0.49 -7.50 8.54
N PRO A 82 0.25 -7.21 9.83
CA PRO A 82 -0.05 -8.23 10.83
C PRO A 82 -1.18 -9.18 10.44
N ALA A 83 -2.32 -8.66 9.94
CA ALA A 83 -3.45 -9.48 9.52
C ALA A 83 -3.09 -10.49 8.41
N VAL A 84 -2.19 -10.13 7.49
CA VAL A 84 -1.70 -11.04 6.43
C VAL A 84 -0.75 -12.07 7.00
N SER A 85 0.17 -11.65 7.88
CA SER A 85 1.11 -12.56 8.55
C SER A 85 0.37 -13.60 9.39
N ASP A 86 -0.63 -13.17 10.16
CA ASP A 86 -1.46 -14.07 10.98
C ASP A 86 -2.27 -15.04 10.10
N LEU A 87 -2.86 -14.56 9.01
CA LEU A 87 -3.57 -15.41 8.06
C LEU A 87 -2.66 -16.49 7.48
N ALA A 88 -1.44 -16.13 7.10
CA ALA A 88 -0.46 -17.06 6.53
C ALA A 88 -0.07 -18.21 7.47
N THR A 89 -0.27 -18.08 8.80
CA THR A 89 0.00 -19.15 9.76
C THR A 89 -1.00 -20.32 9.67
N SER A 90 -2.17 -20.08 9.10
CA SER A 90 -3.29 -21.04 9.12
C SER A 90 -3.94 -21.26 7.75
N THR A 91 -3.55 -20.50 6.74
CA THR A 91 -4.15 -20.54 5.40
C THR A 91 -3.04 -20.38 4.36
N ASP A 92 -3.02 -21.27 3.37
CA ASP A 92 -2.10 -21.14 2.25
C ASP A 92 -2.54 -19.97 1.34
N ILE A 93 -1.75 -18.92 1.31
CA ILE A 93 -2.01 -17.70 0.55
C ILE A 93 -0.88 -17.40 -0.45
N VAL A 94 -1.17 -16.52 -1.39
CA VAL A 94 -0.23 -15.98 -2.37
C VAL A 94 -0.39 -14.47 -2.47
N ALA A 95 0.68 -13.77 -2.80
CA ALA A 95 0.63 -12.41 -3.32
C ALA A 95 0.30 -12.47 -4.81
N VAL A 96 -0.73 -11.75 -5.24
CA VAL A 96 -1.17 -11.73 -6.64
C VAL A 96 -0.29 -10.77 -7.44
N ASP A 97 0.23 -11.24 -8.56
CA ASP A 97 1.01 -10.42 -9.46
C ASP A 97 0.11 -9.48 -10.29
N LEU A 98 0.44 -8.20 -10.32
CA LEU A 98 -0.28 -7.23 -11.15
C LEU A 98 0.19 -7.28 -12.62
N GLY A 99 1.42 -7.71 -12.86
CA GLY A 99 2.06 -7.70 -14.18
C GLY A 99 2.56 -6.31 -14.60
N GLU A 100 3.64 -6.29 -15.37
CA GLU A 100 4.33 -5.06 -15.78
C GLU A 100 3.44 -4.08 -16.55
N ASP A 101 2.56 -4.56 -17.43
CA ASP A 101 1.69 -3.71 -18.24
C ASP A 101 0.71 -2.92 -17.36
N VAL A 102 0.14 -3.57 -16.34
CA VAL A 102 -0.79 -2.95 -15.39
C VAL A 102 -0.05 -1.94 -14.51
N ILE A 103 1.15 -2.31 -14.02
CA ILE A 103 1.99 -1.42 -13.20
C ILE A 103 2.38 -0.18 -13.99
N ASN A 104 2.89 -0.34 -15.21
CA ASN A 104 3.28 0.78 -16.06
C ASN A 104 2.10 1.69 -16.37
N LYS A 105 0.92 1.11 -16.67
CA LYS A 105 -0.29 1.88 -16.90
C LYS A 105 -0.69 2.68 -15.65
N LEU A 106 -0.66 2.07 -14.46
CA LEU A 106 -0.96 2.74 -13.19
C LEU A 106 0.00 3.91 -12.93
N MET A 107 1.31 3.71 -13.12
CA MET A 107 2.32 4.76 -12.89
C MET A 107 2.20 5.91 -13.90
N ASN A 108 1.77 5.64 -15.12
CA ASN A 108 1.51 6.67 -16.12
C ASN A 108 0.24 7.48 -15.82
N ASP A 109 -0.85 6.79 -15.45
CA ASP A 109 -2.14 7.42 -15.18
C ASP A 109 -2.16 8.12 -13.81
N TYR A 110 -1.38 7.60 -12.86
CA TYR A 110 -1.31 8.06 -11.47
C TYR A 110 0.15 8.14 -10.98
N PRO A 111 0.84 9.28 -11.17
CA PRO A 111 2.28 9.43 -10.88
C PRO A 111 2.69 9.26 -9.41
N PHE A 112 1.74 9.10 -8.49
CA PHE A 112 2.00 8.81 -7.09
C PHE A 112 2.23 7.32 -6.79
N TYR A 113 1.99 6.42 -7.76
CA TYR A 113 2.36 5.02 -7.63
C TYR A 113 3.84 4.80 -7.96
N ALA A 114 4.45 3.90 -7.21
CA ALA A 114 5.78 3.35 -7.50
C ALA A 114 5.67 1.83 -7.59
N LYS A 115 6.48 1.19 -8.44
CA LYS A 115 6.57 -0.28 -8.49
C LYS A 115 7.12 -0.82 -7.17
N HIS A 116 6.56 -1.93 -6.72
CA HIS A 116 7.05 -2.72 -5.59
C HIS A 116 7.11 -4.19 -5.99
N GLU A 117 8.26 -4.82 -5.79
CA GLU A 117 8.46 -6.26 -5.98
C GLU A 117 8.40 -6.92 -4.61
N TYR A 118 7.56 -7.94 -4.48
CA TYR A 118 7.49 -8.71 -3.24
C TYR A 118 8.74 -9.56 -3.06
N THR A 119 9.19 -9.65 -1.84
CA THR A 119 10.36 -10.44 -1.44
C THR A 119 10.04 -11.22 -0.16
N SER A 120 10.92 -12.15 0.20
CA SER A 120 10.87 -12.86 1.50
C SER A 120 10.97 -11.91 2.70
N ALA A 121 11.47 -10.67 2.52
CA ALA A 121 11.48 -9.63 3.55
C ALA A 121 10.07 -9.03 3.80
N ASP A 122 9.17 -9.06 2.81
CA ASP A 122 7.79 -8.64 3.01
C ASP A 122 7.00 -9.69 3.78
N TYR A 123 7.10 -10.97 3.37
CA TYR A 123 6.41 -12.09 4.03
C TYR A 123 7.16 -13.40 3.85
N ALA A 124 7.23 -14.20 4.91
CA ALA A 124 7.89 -15.51 4.91
C ALA A 124 7.24 -16.55 3.96
N PHE A 125 6.00 -16.34 3.51
CA PHE A 125 5.34 -17.23 2.55
C PHE A 125 5.72 -16.93 1.09
N ILE A 126 6.43 -15.83 0.84
CA ILE A 126 6.95 -15.48 -0.49
C ILE A 126 8.35 -16.08 -0.61
N SER A 127 8.55 -16.92 -1.62
CA SER A 127 9.88 -17.45 -1.93
C SER A 127 10.60 -16.51 -2.91
N ASP A 128 11.93 -16.46 -2.82
CA ASP A 128 12.75 -15.63 -3.71
C ASP A 128 12.71 -16.10 -5.18
N ASP A 129 12.19 -17.29 -5.43
CA ASP A 129 11.96 -17.83 -6.77
C ASP A 129 10.59 -17.43 -7.37
N GLU A 130 9.68 -16.90 -6.57
CA GLU A 130 8.36 -16.43 -6.99
C GLU A 130 8.40 -14.91 -7.14
N THR A 131 8.37 -14.43 -8.38
CA THR A 131 8.28 -13.00 -8.67
C THR A 131 6.82 -12.57 -8.75
N ALA A 132 6.37 -11.78 -7.80
CA ALA A 132 5.11 -11.06 -7.87
C ALA A 132 5.38 -9.58 -7.64
N SER A 133 4.77 -8.75 -8.47
CA SER A 133 4.94 -7.29 -8.41
C SER A 133 3.61 -6.59 -8.21
N THR A 134 3.65 -5.46 -7.54
CA THR A 134 2.51 -4.59 -7.31
C THR A 134 2.93 -3.13 -7.34
N VAL A 135 2.04 -2.25 -6.91
CA VAL A 135 2.35 -0.83 -6.73
C VAL A 135 2.32 -0.44 -5.25
N ALA A 136 3.06 0.59 -4.91
CA ALA A 136 3.09 1.20 -3.59
C ALA A 136 2.80 2.70 -3.69
N ILE A 137 2.35 3.26 -2.57
CA ILE A 137 2.11 4.69 -2.39
C ILE A 137 2.92 5.15 -1.19
N MET A 138 3.55 6.30 -1.30
CA MET A 138 4.28 6.90 -0.18
C MET A 138 3.29 7.35 0.90
N ALA A 139 3.54 6.93 2.14
CA ALA A 139 2.82 7.46 3.29
C ALA A 139 3.16 8.94 3.46
N THR A 140 2.15 9.80 3.48
CA THR A 140 2.34 11.25 3.57
C THR A 140 1.67 11.78 4.83
N PHE A 141 2.42 12.54 5.63
CA PHE A 141 1.89 13.22 6.80
C PHE A 141 1.23 14.54 6.34
N ILE A 142 -0.07 14.67 6.52
CA ILE A 142 -0.83 15.86 6.12
C ILE A 142 -1.34 16.62 7.34
N VAL A 143 -1.39 17.92 7.23
CA VAL A 143 -1.91 18.83 8.26
C VAL A 143 -2.88 19.85 7.65
N THR A 144 -3.71 20.48 8.47
CA THR A 144 -4.58 21.56 8.02
C THR A 144 -3.78 22.86 7.82
N ASN A 145 -4.30 23.74 6.96
CA ASN A 145 -3.69 25.07 6.76
C ASN A 145 -3.73 25.97 7.99
N ASP A 146 -4.55 25.60 9.00
CA ASP A 146 -4.66 26.37 10.25
C ASP A 146 -3.55 26.03 11.26
N MET A 147 -2.75 25.00 10.99
CA MET A 147 -1.60 24.68 11.83
C MET A 147 -0.57 25.81 11.75
N SER A 148 0.00 26.22 12.89
CA SER A 148 1.02 27.25 12.87
C SER A 148 2.32 26.76 12.24
N GLU A 149 3.09 27.71 11.66
CA GLU A 149 4.40 27.40 11.06
C GLU A 149 5.32 26.70 12.06
N ASP A 150 5.38 27.20 13.29
CA ASP A 150 6.23 26.63 14.34
C ASP A 150 5.81 25.20 14.70
N GLN A 151 4.51 24.91 14.78
CA GLN A 151 4.04 23.55 15.04
C GLN A 151 4.41 22.59 13.92
N ALA A 152 4.19 22.96 12.68
CA ALA A 152 4.54 22.13 11.53
C ALA A 152 6.06 21.92 11.41
N TYR A 153 6.85 22.98 11.71
CA TYR A 153 8.31 22.88 11.77
C TYR A 153 8.75 21.85 12.83
N GLU A 154 8.24 21.97 14.06
CA GLU A 154 8.61 21.08 15.16
C GLU A 154 8.17 19.62 14.89
N ILE A 155 7.00 19.40 14.29
CA ILE A 155 6.55 18.05 13.89
C ILE A 155 7.52 17.47 12.86
N THR A 156 7.83 18.22 11.81
CA THR A 156 8.72 17.74 10.74
C THR A 156 10.12 17.46 11.29
N LYS A 157 10.66 18.37 12.10
CA LYS A 157 11.95 18.20 12.76
C LYS A 157 11.98 16.93 13.63
N ASN A 158 11.00 16.75 14.50
CA ASN A 158 10.95 15.58 15.39
C ASN A 158 10.81 14.27 14.64
N LEU A 159 10.07 14.21 13.51
CA LEU A 159 9.97 13.02 12.67
C LEU A 159 11.36 12.57 12.18
N TRP A 160 12.22 13.50 11.78
CA TRP A 160 13.54 13.17 11.25
C TRP A 160 14.60 13.00 12.33
N GLU A 161 14.57 13.80 13.39
CA GLU A 161 15.52 13.67 14.50
C GLU A 161 15.30 12.42 15.33
N LYS A 162 14.04 11.91 15.37
CA LYS A 162 13.66 10.70 16.10
C LYS A 162 13.40 9.50 15.20
N GLN A 163 13.93 9.49 13.99
CA GLN A 163 13.74 8.38 13.05
C GLN A 163 14.14 7.03 13.63
N GLU A 164 15.22 6.96 14.41
CA GLU A 164 15.67 5.72 15.06
C GLU A 164 14.64 5.19 16.05
N GLU A 165 13.97 6.05 16.82
CA GLU A 165 12.91 5.65 17.74
C GLU A 165 11.69 5.09 16.97
N ILE A 166 11.34 5.72 15.84
CA ILE A 166 10.27 5.25 14.95
C ILE A 166 10.64 3.89 14.35
N ALA A 167 11.89 3.71 13.94
CA ALA A 167 12.40 2.45 13.40
C ALA A 167 12.41 1.30 14.41
N LEU A 168 12.56 1.61 15.71
CA LEU A 168 12.39 0.62 16.78
C LEU A 168 10.92 0.23 16.98
N ALA A 169 10.00 1.17 16.78
CA ALA A 169 8.58 0.90 16.91
C ALA A 169 8.00 0.10 15.74
N HIS A 170 8.50 0.32 14.50
CA HIS A 170 8.05 -0.40 13.31
C HIS A 170 9.15 -0.45 12.25
N ALA A 171 9.29 -1.60 11.57
CA ALA A 171 10.33 -1.84 10.55
C ALA A 171 10.32 -0.79 9.42
N LYS A 172 9.15 -0.29 9.00
CA LYS A 172 9.02 0.77 7.99
C LYS A 172 9.68 2.10 8.38
N GLY A 173 9.91 2.36 9.67
CA GLY A 173 10.70 3.51 10.11
C GLY A 173 12.14 3.52 9.60
N LYS A 174 12.69 2.34 9.27
CA LYS A 174 14.03 2.21 8.67
C LYS A 174 14.08 2.66 7.19
N GLU A 175 12.94 2.65 6.53
CA GLU A 175 12.82 3.05 5.12
C GLU A 175 12.64 4.57 4.95
N MET A 176 12.44 5.31 6.03
CA MET A 176 12.37 6.76 5.98
C MET A 176 13.71 7.32 5.48
N SER A 177 13.70 8.06 4.39
CA SER A 177 14.89 8.69 3.81
C SER A 177 14.64 10.16 3.52
N LYS A 178 15.60 11.00 3.90
CA LYS A 178 15.57 12.43 3.58
C LYS A 178 15.61 12.68 2.08
N ASP A 179 16.27 11.81 1.32
CA ASP A 179 16.38 11.92 -0.15
C ASP A 179 15.02 11.77 -0.85
N THR A 180 14.07 11.09 -0.21
CA THR A 180 12.72 10.86 -0.72
C THR A 180 11.63 11.59 0.07
N ALA A 181 12.01 12.41 1.05
CA ALA A 181 11.09 13.04 2.01
C ALA A 181 9.97 13.87 1.36
N VAL A 182 10.25 14.47 0.22
CA VAL A 182 9.29 15.28 -0.56
C VAL A 182 8.92 14.63 -1.90
N ALA A 183 9.35 13.39 -2.11
CA ALA A 183 8.97 12.64 -3.30
C ALA A 183 7.51 12.20 -3.21
N ALA A 184 6.83 12.19 -4.34
CA ALA A 184 5.47 11.66 -4.49
C ALA A 184 4.40 12.31 -3.59
N ILE A 185 4.64 13.55 -3.08
CA ILE A 185 3.60 14.33 -2.40
C ILE A 185 2.52 14.86 -3.36
N GLY A 186 2.70 14.61 -4.66
CA GLY A 186 1.77 15.03 -5.71
C GLY A 186 1.66 16.56 -5.80
N ASN A 187 0.42 17.05 -5.92
CA ASN A 187 0.12 18.47 -6.00
C ASN A 187 -0.17 19.11 -4.62
N VAL A 188 0.04 18.38 -3.52
CA VAL A 188 -0.16 18.93 -2.18
C VAL A 188 1.06 19.80 -1.83
N PRO A 189 0.87 21.10 -1.55
CA PRO A 189 1.99 21.97 -1.21
C PRO A 189 2.57 21.58 0.16
N LEU A 190 3.86 21.78 0.33
CA LEU A 190 4.46 21.70 1.66
C LEU A 190 3.88 22.78 2.57
N HIS A 191 3.61 22.42 3.82
CA HIS A 191 3.29 23.41 4.83
C HIS A 191 4.53 24.32 5.08
N PRO A 192 4.38 25.65 5.26
CA PRO A 192 5.52 26.56 5.41
C PRO A 192 6.53 26.13 6.49
N GLY A 193 6.07 25.57 7.61
CA GLY A 193 6.95 25.06 8.66
C GLY A 193 7.75 23.82 8.22
N ALA A 194 7.13 22.92 7.47
CA ALA A 194 7.82 21.75 6.91
C ALA A 194 8.85 22.19 5.85
N GLU A 195 8.46 23.11 4.97
CA GLU A 195 9.34 23.68 3.94
C GLU A 195 10.58 24.33 4.58
N LYS A 196 10.39 25.12 5.64
CA LYS A 196 11.47 25.75 6.40
C LYS A 196 12.47 24.73 6.93
N TYR A 197 12.01 23.67 7.57
CA TYR A 197 12.89 22.62 8.08
C TYR A 197 13.62 21.89 6.95
N TYR A 198 12.93 21.53 5.86
CA TYR A 198 13.55 20.85 4.72
C TYR A 198 14.61 21.71 4.01
N LYS A 199 14.42 23.02 3.94
CA LYS A 199 15.46 23.96 3.46
C LYS A 199 16.65 24.00 4.41
N GLU A 200 16.41 24.07 5.71
CA GLU A 200 17.48 24.10 6.74
C GLU A 200 18.40 22.87 6.64
N ILE A 201 17.83 21.67 6.41
CA ILE A 201 18.59 20.43 6.30
C ILE A 201 19.02 20.08 4.87
N GLY A 202 18.76 20.94 3.89
CA GLY A 202 19.21 20.79 2.50
C GLY A 202 18.47 19.73 1.69
N VAL A 203 17.25 19.33 2.07
CA VAL A 203 16.40 18.40 1.31
C VAL A 203 15.80 19.08 0.09
N ILE A 204 15.48 20.34 0.20
CA ILE A 204 15.01 21.22 -0.90
C ILE A 204 15.81 22.52 -0.95
N ALA A 205 15.76 23.22 -2.10
CA ALA A 205 16.42 24.49 -2.32
C ALA A 205 15.71 25.68 -1.65
#